data_853ba5e49948ae1ae487957762e2f979
#
_entry.id   853ba5e49948ae1ae487957762e2f979
#
_cell.length_a   1.000
_cell.length_b   1.000
_cell.length_c   1.000
_cell.angle_alpha   90.00
_cell.angle_beta   90.00
_cell.angle_gamma   90.00
#
_symmetry.space_group_name_H-M   'P 1'
#
loop_
_entity.id
_entity.type
_entity.pdbx_description
1 polymer ?
#
loop_
_entity_poly.entity_id
_entity_poly.type
_entity_poly.pdbx_seq_one_letter_code
_entity_poly.pdbx_strand_id
1 'polypeptide(L)'
;MVKIKCLILFLFVAGCTPNDKTATDYYVLGNPLYDYDVEEKIKNLNITLPVPGDPIANYVPTVRFSETKNSMLVYVSGTGPRRANGDYITGRLGENMSIEEGYEAAKLTGINILASLKKEIGDLNKIKRFVKVIGMVNSTPDFYEQPSVINGFSDFIVEVFGDRGKHARSAVGMVSLPSNIAVEIEVVVEVIR
;
A
#
# COMPACT_ATOMS: atom_id res chain seq x y z
N MET A 1 47.70 5.08 63.58
CA MET A 1 47.39 5.58 62.26
C MET A 1 47.16 4.40 61.34
N VAL A 2 45.91 3.99 61.13
CA VAL A 2 45.56 2.86 60.29
C VAL A 2 45.05 3.43 58.95
N LYS A 3 45.75 3.12 57.87
CA LYS A 3 45.32 3.52 56.49
C LYS A 3 44.35 2.49 55.96
N ILE A 4 43.08 2.90 55.82
CA ILE A 4 42.02 2.11 55.12
C ILE A 4 42.22 2.32 53.64
N LYS A 5 42.55 1.24 52.89
CA LYS A 5 42.54 1.22 51.45
C LYS A 5 41.10 0.94 50.99
N CYS A 6 40.49 1.93 50.36
CA CYS A 6 39.18 1.76 49.71
C CYS A 6 39.39 1.00 48.39
N LEU A 7 38.86 -0.23 48.31
CA LEU A 7 38.88 -1.05 47.10
C LEU A 7 37.61 -0.70 46.30
N ILE A 8 37.77 0.04 45.21
CA ILE A 8 36.67 0.34 44.29
C ILE A 8 36.51 -0.87 43.37
N LEU A 9 35.44 -1.62 43.60
CA LEU A 9 35.00 -2.72 42.74
C LEU A 9 34.25 -2.16 41.53
N PHE A 10 34.87 -2.15 40.35
CA PHE A 10 34.20 -1.84 39.09
C PHE A 10 33.32 -3.05 38.69
N LEU A 11 32.03 -2.95 38.88
CA LEU A 11 31.06 -3.83 38.27
C LEU A 11 30.94 -3.46 36.78
N PHE A 12 31.50 -4.30 35.91
CA PHE A 12 31.16 -4.29 34.49
C PHE A 12 29.74 -4.83 34.35
N VAL A 13 28.76 -3.93 34.20
CA VAL A 13 27.44 -4.29 33.69
C VAL A 13 27.61 -4.47 32.19
N ALA A 14 27.65 -5.73 31.72
CA ALA A 14 27.48 -6.04 30.30
C ALA A 14 26.09 -5.59 29.89
N GLY A 15 25.97 -4.38 29.34
CA GLY A 15 24.78 -3.89 28.73
C GLY A 15 24.50 -4.72 27.48
N CYS A 16 23.49 -5.58 27.54
CA CYS A 16 22.79 -6.02 26.31
C CYS A 16 22.27 -4.77 25.64
N THR A 17 22.90 -4.35 24.56
CA THR A 17 22.29 -3.36 23.64
C THR A 17 21.06 -4.06 22.98
N PRO A 18 19.85 -3.61 23.22
CA PRO A 18 18.75 -4.07 22.40
C PRO A 18 19.06 -3.60 20.97
N ASN A 19 19.13 -4.54 20.05
CA ASN A 19 19.21 -4.27 18.61
C ASN A 19 17.80 -3.87 18.16
N ASP A 20 17.27 -2.81 18.80
CA ASP A 20 15.98 -2.23 18.50
C ASP A 20 16.18 -1.24 17.34
N LYS A 21 16.25 -1.78 16.12
CA LYS A 21 16.08 -0.99 14.91
C LYS A 21 14.61 -0.59 14.88
N THR A 22 14.27 0.43 15.65
CA THR A 22 12.96 1.06 15.57
C THR A 22 12.77 1.58 14.16
N ALA A 23 11.55 1.52 13.64
CA ALA A 23 11.18 1.93 12.28
C ALA A 23 11.54 3.41 11.96
N THR A 24 12.09 4.16 12.91
CA THR A 24 12.57 5.54 12.82
C THR A 24 13.98 5.67 12.23
N ASP A 25 14.81 4.62 12.24
CA ASP A 25 16.24 4.72 11.85
C ASP A 25 16.48 4.68 10.33
N TYR A 26 15.45 4.57 9.51
CA TYR A 26 15.58 4.49 8.06
C TYR A 26 15.53 5.84 7.32
N TYR A 27 15.63 6.96 8.04
CA TYR A 27 15.60 8.31 7.45
C TYR A 27 16.83 9.12 7.80
N VAL A 28 17.96 8.75 7.24
CA VAL A 28 19.06 9.70 7.05
C VAL A 28 18.77 10.44 5.73
N LEU A 29 18.59 11.74 5.80
CA LEU A 29 18.48 12.62 4.63
C LEU A 29 19.58 12.27 3.62
N GLY A 30 19.20 11.78 2.45
CA GLY A 30 20.10 11.47 1.35
C GLY A 30 20.17 10.01 0.90
N ASN A 31 19.66 9.04 1.64
CA ASN A 31 19.62 7.65 1.18
C ASN A 31 18.28 7.34 0.48
N PRO A 32 18.32 6.65 -0.68
CA PRO A 32 17.09 6.22 -1.36
C PRO A 32 16.32 5.24 -0.47
N LEU A 33 14.98 5.28 -0.55
CA LEU A 33 14.09 4.37 0.18
C LEU A 33 14.21 2.91 -0.27
N TYR A 34 14.65 2.70 -1.50
CA TYR A 34 14.76 1.41 -2.18
C TYR A 34 16.18 1.24 -2.69
N ASP A 35 16.66 0.02 -2.76
CA ASP A 35 17.89 -0.39 -3.44
C ASP A 35 17.70 -0.65 -4.93
N TYR A 36 16.51 -0.35 -5.46
CA TYR A 36 16.11 -0.43 -6.86
C TYR A 36 15.18 0.74 -7.22
N ASP A 37 15.02 1.00 -8.53
CA ASP A 37 14.03 1.94 -9.04
C ASP A 37 12.65 1.27 -9.15
N VAL A 38 11.67 1.79 -8.41
CA VAL A 38 10.30 1.27 -8.35
C VAL A 38 9.61 1.34 -9.71
N GLU A 39 9.83 2.43 -10.46
CA GLU A 39 9.18 2.62 -11.75
C GLU A 39 9.79 1.73 -12.84
N GLU A 40 11.10 1.50 -12.77
CA GLU A 40 11.77 0.52 -13.64
C GLU A 40 11.29 -0.90 -13.32
N LYS A 41 11.12 -1.22 -12.04
CA LYS A 41 10.57 -2.52 -11.64
C LYS A 41 9.16 -2.75 -12.20
N ILE A 42 8.28 -1.75 -12.15
CA ILE A 42 6.95 -1.81 -12.76
C ILE A 42 7.05 -2.10 -14.27
N LYS A 43 7.97 -1.43 -14.98
CA LYS A 43 8.20 -1.69 -16.42
C LYS A 43 8.71 -3.11 -16.68
N ASN A 44 9.62 -3.62 -15.85
CA ASN A 44 10.15 -4.97 -15.95
C ASN A 44 9.10 -6.06 -15.71
N LEU A 45 8.01 -5.73 -14.99
CA LEU A 45 6.81 -6.55 -14.87
C LEU A 45 5.88 -6.45 -16.10
N ASN A 46 6.31 -5.76 -17.18
CA ASN A 46 5.54 -5.46 -18.39
C ASN A 46 4.24 -4.68 -18.10
N ILE A 47 4.26 -3.83 -17.06
CA ILE A 47 3.12 -3.00 -16.68
C ILE A 47 3.34 -1.58 -17.16
N THR A 48 2.35 -1.06 -17.89
CA THR A 48 2.24 0.35 -18.24
C THR A 48 1.15 0.99 -17.40
N LEU A 49 1.51 2.00 -16.61
CA LEU A 49 0.52 2.75 -15.83
C LEU A 49 -0.40 3.53 -16.77
N PRO A 50 -1.72 3.39 -16.64
CA PRO A 50 -2.67 4.13 -17.47
C PRO A 50 -2.70 5.61 -17.08
N VAL A 51 -3.34 6.42 -17.93
CA VAL A 51 -3.75 7.77 -17.54
C VAL A 51 -4.89 7.63 -16.51
N PRO A 52 -4.75 8.22 -15.30
CA PRO A 52 -5.81 8.16 -14.30
C PRO A 52 -7.12 8.73 -14.85
N GLY A 53 -8.23 8.06 -14.52
CA GLY A 53 -9.57 8.58 -14.86
C GLY A 53 -9.90 9.84 -14.06
N ASP A 54 -10.78 10.66 -14.61
CA ASP A 54 -11.35 11.78 -13.87
C ASP A 54 -12.41 11.28 -12.87
N PRO A 55 -12.62 12.00 -11.75
CA PRO A 55 -13.70 11.70 -10.82
C PRO A 55 -15.07 11.73 -11.52
N ILE A 56 -15.92 10.77 -11.21
CA ILE A 56 -17.28 10.67 -11.79
C ILE A 56 -18.33 11.50 -11.00
N ALA A 57 -17.91 12.11 -9.88
CA ALA A 57 -18.76 12.89 -8.98
C ALA A 57 -17.96 14.01 -8.32
N ASN A 58 -18.57 14.72 -7.36
CA ASN A 58 -17.93 15.83 -6.65
C ASN A 58 -16.97 15.32 -5.53
N TYR A 59 -15.83 14.77 -5.94
CA TYR A 59 -14.74 14.38 -5.06
C TYR A 59 -13.40 14.49 -5.82
N VAL A 60 -12.27 14.21 -5.16
CA VAL A 60 -10.93 14.17 -5.78
C VAL A 60 -10.32 12.77 -5.66
N PRO A 61 -9.49 12.34 -6.62
CA PRO A 61 -8.88 11.00 -6.58
C PRO A 61 -7.96 10.80 -5.38
N THR A 62 -7.30 11.89 -4.93
CA THR A 62 -6.32 11.84 -3.85
C THR A 62 -6.42 13.07 -2.96
N VAL A 63 -6.10 12.90 -1.68
CA VAL A 63 -5.99 14.02 -0.71
C VAL A 63 -4.67 13.86 0.04
N ARG A 64 -3.86 14.93 0.07
CA ARG A 64 -2.65 15.01 0.89
C ARG A 64 -2.99 15.53 2.27
N PHE A 65 -2.46 14.85 3.29
CA PHE A 65 -2.50 15.31 4.67
C PHE A 65 -1.10 15.24 5.27
N SER A 66 -0.61 16.34 5.81
CA SER A 66 0.77 16.43 6.30
C SER A 66 0.79 16.52 7.82
N GLU A 67 1.35 15.50 8.47
CA GLU A 67 1.54 15.46 9.93
C GLU A 67 2.98 15.76 10.37
N THR A 68 3.99 15.60 9.47
CA THR A 68 5.40 15.75 9.80
C THR A 68 6.15 16.64 8.82
N LYS A 69 7.38 17.07 9.22
CA LYS A 69 8.26 17.84 8.33
C LYS A 69 8.79 17.01 7.15
N ASN A 70 8.87 15.69 7.28
CA ASN A 70 9.60 14.84 6.35
C ASN A 70 8.70 13.89 5.54
N SER A 71 7.46 13.70 5.95
CA SER A 71 6.52 12.82 5.26
C SER A 71 5.10 13.35 5.33
N MET A 72 4.26 12.88 4.42
CA MET A 72 2.83 13.15 4.36
C MET A 72 2.06 11.86 4.11
N LEU A 73 0.81 11.83 4.52
CA LEU A 73 -0.14 10.80 4.12
C LEU A 73 -0.86 11.23 2.85
N VAL A 74 -1.05 10.29 1.94
CA VAL A 74 -1.90 10.44 0.77
C VAL A 74 -3.04 9.43 0.88
N TYR A 75 -4.25 9.94 0.90
CA TYR A 75 -5.48 9.16 0.87
C TYR A 75 -5.91 9.03 -0.59
N VAL A 76 -6.16 7.81 -1.05
CA VAL A 76 -6.67 7.54 -2.40
C VAL A 76 -8.12 7.09 -2.29
N SER A 77 -8.99 7.76 -3.02
CA SER A 77 -10.42 7.45 -3.09
C SER A 77 -10.68 6.07 -3.67
N GLY A 78 -11.87 5.54 -3.42
CA GLY A 78 -12.33 4.27 -3.98
C GLY A 78 -12.05 4.20 -5.48
N THR A 79 -11.29 3.17 -5.87
CA THR A 79 -10.82 2.97 -7.23
C THR A 79 -11.26 1.59 -7.71
N GLY A 80 -11.84 1.51 -8.89
CA GLY A 80 -12.26 0.26 -9.53
C GLY A 80 -11.26 -0.26 -10.57
N PRO A 81 -11.48 -1.49 -11.10
CA PRO A 81 -10.64 -2.16 -12.08
C PRO A 81 -10.89 -1.62 -13.51
N ARG A 82 -10.40 -0.43 -13.83
CA ARG A 82 -10.59 0.23 -15.13
C ARG A 82 -9.53 -0.24 -16.12
N ARG A 83 -9.98 -0.76 -17.28
CA ARG A 83 -9.12 -1.16 -18.39
C ARG A 83 -8.61 0.07 -19.17
N ALA A 84 -7.58 -0.15 -19.99
CA ALA A 84 -6.99 0.92 -20.83
C ALA A 84 -7.97 1.54 -21.84
N ASN A 85 -8.97 0.77 -22.30
CA ASN A 85 -10.02 1.26 -23.18
C ASN A 85 -11.11 2.08 -22.46
N GLY A 86 -11.03 2.20 -21.13
CA GLY A 86 -11.95 2.93 -20.30
C GLY A 86 -13.04 2.08 -19.63
N ASP A 87 -13.26 0.85 -20.07
CA ASP A 87 -14.25 -0.05 -19.49
C ASP A 87 -13.80 -0.58 -18.12
N TYR A 88 -14.76 -0.98 -17.28
CA TYR A 88 -14.49 -1.62 -16.01
C TYR A 88 -14.63 -3.15 -16.11
N ILE A 89 -13.89 -3.86 -15.25
CA ILE A 89 -14.22 -5.26 -14.98
C ILE A 89 -15.41 -5.26 -14.04
N THR A 90 -16.50 -5.83 -14.51
CA THR A 90 -17.79 -5.91 -13.80
C THR A 90 -18.15 -7.36 -13.52
N GLY A 91 -18.89 -7.59 -12.46
CA GLY A 91 -19.39 -8.91 -12.08
C GLY A 91 -19.52 -9.04 -10.57
N ARG A 92 -20.01 -10.21 -10.13
CA ARG A 92 -20.30 -10.51 -8.75
C ARG A 92 -19.70 -11.86 -8.33
N LEU A 93 -18.83 -11.83 -7.35
CA LEU A 93 -18.18 -13.03 -6.79
C LEU A 93 -19.23 -13.93 -6.11
N GLY A 94 -19.14 -15.24 -6.37
CA GLY A 94 -20.15 -16.20 -5.89
C GLY A 94 -21.38 -16.32 -6.81
N GLU A 95 -21.48 -15.54 -7.90
CA GLU A 95 -22.57 -15.62 -8.85
C GLU A 95 -22.07 -15.83 -10.29
N ASN A 96 -21.42 -14.85 -10.88
CA ASN A 96 -21.01 -14.85 -12.29
C ASN A 96 -19.53 -14.53 -12.50
N MET A 97 -18.73 -14.59 -11.44
CA MET A 97 -17.30 -14.27 -11.47
C MET A 97 -16.53 -15.23 -10.58
N SER A 98 -15.40 -15.76 -11.08
CA SER A 98 -14.49 -16.62 -10.33
C SER A 98 -13.59 -15.81 -9.39
N ILE A 99 -12.94 -16.49 -8.43
CA ILE A 99 -11.95 -15.88 -7.53
C ILE A 99 -10.75 -15.35 -8.35
N GLU A 100 -10.31 -16.08 -9.34
CA GLU A 100 -9.19 -15.72 -10.23
C GLU A 100 -9.50 -14.44 -11.02
N GLU A 101 -10.70 -14.32 -11.58
CA GLU A 101 -11.15 -13.11 -12.27
C GLU A 101 -11.23 -11.92 -11.30
N GLY A 102 -11.70 -12.16 -10.08
CA GLY A 102 -11.71 -11.15 -9.02
C GLY A 102 -10.32 -10.73 -8.58
N TYR A 103 -9.37 -11.68 -8.48
CA TYR A 103 -7.97 -11.42 -8.19
C TYR A 103 -7.33 -10.51 -9.26
N GLU A 104 -7.53 -10.82 -10.55
CA GLU A 104 -7.04 -9.99 -11.65
C GLU A 104 -7.69 -8.60 -11.67
N ALA A 105 -8.97 -8.49 -11.30
CA ALA A 105 -9.64 -7.22 -11.13
C ALA A 105 -9.00 -6.40 -9.99
N ALA A 106 -8.68 -7.01 -8.86
CA ALA A 106 -8.02 -6.37 -7.73
C ALA A 106 -6.58 -5.93 -8.10
N LYS A 107 -5.83 -6.74 -8.84
CA LYS A 107 -4.51 -6.39 -9.37
C LYS A 107 -4.59 -5.18 -10.31
N LEU A 108 -5.52 -5.18 -11.25
CA LEU A 108 -5.75 -4.04 -12.16
C LEU A 108 -6.13 -2.77 -11.39
N THR A 109 -6.92 -2.89 -10.32
CA THR A 109 -7.23 -1.77 -9.43
C THR A 109 -5.96 -1.21 -8.78
N GLY A 110 -5.02 -2.07 -8.37
CA GLY A 110 -3.71 -1.65 -7.87
C GLY A 110 -2.92 -0.85 -8.90
N ILE A 111 -2.92 -1.26 -10.15
CA ILE A 111 -2.27 -0.54 -11.26
C ILE A 111 -2.91 0.86 -11.44
N ASN A 112 -4.23 0.97 -11.38
CA ASN A 112 -4.94 2.24 -11.48
C ASN A 112 -4.64 3.16 -10.28
N ILE A 113 -4.52 2.61 -9.07
CA ILE A 113 -4.13 3.35 -7.86
C ILE A 113 -2.70 3.88 -8.01
N LEU A 114 -1.75 3.07 -8.50
CA LEU A 114 -0.38 3.53 -8.74
C LEU A 114 -0.33 4.65 -9.79
N ALA A 115 -1.18 4.61 -10.82
CA ALA A 115 -1.29 5.69 -11.79
C ALA A 115 -1.77 7.00 -11.13
N SER A 116 -2.76 6.95 -10.25
CA SER A 116 -3.26 8.10 -9.49
C SER A 116 -2.21 8.65 -8.54
N LEU A 117 -1.51 7.77 -7.82
CA LEU A 117 -0.38 8.15 -6.95
C LEU A 117 0.76 8.79 -7.76
N LYS A 118 1.13 8.22 -8.92
CA LYS A 118 2.16 8.81 -9.79
C LYS A 118 1.79 10.22 -10.24
N LYS A 119 0.54 10.44 -10.64
CA LYS A 119 0.02 11.77 -11.00
C LYS A 119 0.11 12.75 -9.81
N GLU A 120 -0.19 12.26 -8.60
CA GLU A 120 -0.25 13.08 -7.38
C GLU A 120 1.14 13.46 -6.84
N ILE A 121 2.08 12.50 -6.78
CA ILE A 121 3.37 12.68 -6.10
C ILE A 121 4.57 12.81 -7.05
N GLY A 122 4.37 12.56 -8.34
CA GLY A 122 5.36 12.69 -9.40
C GLY A 122 6.34 11.52 -9.53
N ASP A 123 6.69 10.86 -8.43
CA ASP A 123 7.69 9.79 -8.38
C ASP A 123 7.29 8.72 -7.35
N LEU A 124 7.08 7.48 -7.81
CA LEU A 124 6.68 6.36 -6.94
C LEU A 124 7.79 5.90 -5.99
N ASN A 125 9.05 6.23 -6.27
CA ASN A 125 10.16 5.99 -5.36
C ASN A 125 10.03 6.76 -4.04
N LYS A 126 9.17 7.78 -3.98
CA LYS A 126 8.84 8.53 -2.77
C LYS A 126 7.87 7.82 -1.83
N ILE A 127 7.24 6.74 -2.26
CA ILE A 127 6.32 5.97 -1.39
C ILE A 127 7.13 5.29 -0.30
N LYS A 128 6.94 5.76 0.92
CA LYS A 128 7.61 5.22 2.10
C LYS A 128 6.98 3.91 2.55
N ARG A 129 5.64 3.83 2.49
CA ARG A 129 4.87 2.66 2.94
C ARG A 129 3.43 2.73 2.48
N PHE A 130 2.86 1.59 2.14
CA PHE A 130 1.41 1.39 2.17
C PHE A 130 0.98 1.18 3.62
N VAL A 131 0.07 2.02 4.12
CA VAL A 131 -0.33 2.04 5.54
C VAL A 131 -1.59 1.22 5.76
N LYS A 132 -2.65 1.53 4.99
CA LYS A 132 -3.97 0.91 5.10
C LYS A 132 -4.56 0.66 3.74
N VAL A 133 -5.22 -0.48 3.61
CA VAL A 133 -6.01 -0.89 2.44
C VAL A 133 -7.39 -1.34 2.91
N ILE A 134 -8.42 -0.85 2.25
CA ILE A 134 -9.79 -1.36 2.34
C ILE A 134 -10.13 -1.91 0.96
N GLY A 135 -10.29 -3.23 0.87
CA GLY A 135 -10.74 -3.92 -0.33
C GLY A 135 -12.19 -4.34 -0.20
N MET A 136 -13.04 -3.80 -1.05
CA MET A 136 -14.46 -4.08 -1.13
C MET A 136 -14.72 -4.98 -2.34
N VAL A 137 -15.41 -6.08 -2.13
CA VAL A 137 -15.70 -7.09 -3.16
C VAL A 137 -17.21 -7.13 -3.40
N ASN A 138 -17.63 -6.91 -4.64
CA ASN A 138 -19.02 -7.15 -5.05
C ASN A 138 -19.29 -8.65 -4.99
N SER A 139 -20.03 -9.11 -3.98
CA SER A 139 -20.18 -10.54 -3.71
C SER A 139 -21.57 -10.92 -3.23
N THR A 140 -21.91 -12.21 -3.39
CA THR A 140 -23.12 -12.78 -2.78
C THR A 140 -22.98 -12.88 -1.26
N PRO A 141 -24.06 -12.98 -0.49
CA PRO A 141 -24.00 -13.07 0.98
C PRO A 141 -23.28 -14.30 1.50
N ASP A 142 -23.20 -15.36 0.73
CA ASP A 142 -22.57 -16.66 1.02
C ASP A 142 -21.17 -16.81 0.42
N PHE A 143 -20.60 -15.74 -0.15
CA PHE A 143 -19.22 -15.71 -0.59
C PHE A 143 -18.32 -15.25 0.57
N TYR A 144 -17.33 -16.05 0.96
CA TYR A 144 -16.44 -15.79 2.10
C TYR A 144 -14.96 -15.63 1.71
N GLU A 145 -14.65 -15.67 0.40
CA GLU A 145 -13.27 -15.63 -0.11
C GLU A 145 -12.81 -14.22 -0.55
N GLN A 146 -13.37 -13.17 0.06
CA GLN A 146 -12.95 -11.78 -0.21
C GLN A 146 -11.44 -11.58 0.00
N PRO A 147 -10.78 -12.19 1.02
CA PRO A 147 -9.33 -12.08 1.16
C PRO A 147 -8.57 -12.63 -0.03
N SER A 148 -9.01 -13.75 -0.61
CA SER A 148 -8.40 -14.38 -1.79
C SER A 148 -8.48 -13.47 -3.02
N VAL A 149 -9.60 -12.80 -3.21
CA VAL A 149 -9.80 -11.78 -4.27
C VAL A 149 -8.87 -10.59 -4.08
N ILE A 150 -8.84 -9.99 -2.89
CA ILE A 150 -8.04 -8.78 -2.62
C ILE A 150 -6.53 -9.09 -2.55
N ASN A 151 -6.13 -10.36 -2.45
CA ASN A 151 -4.72 -10.75 -2.62
C ASN A 151 -4.17 -10.28 -3.97
N GLY A 152 -4.96 -10.19 -5.04
CA GLY A 152 -4.51 -9.64 -6.31
C GLY A 152 -3.90 -8.25 -6.21
N PHE A 153 -4.50 -7.38 -5.40
CA PHE A 153 -3.93 -6.08 -5.06
C PHE A 153 -2.69 -6.22 -4.17
N SER A 154 -2.81 -6.96 -3.07
CA SER A 154 -1.77 -7.02 -2.02
C SER A 154 -0.48 -7.64 -2.55
N ASP A 155 -0.58 -8.74 -3.30
CA ASP A 155 0.56 -9.46 -3.87
C ASP A 155 1.28 -8.57 -4.89
N PHE A 156 0.52 -7.89 -5.76
CA PHE A 156 1.08 -6.91 -6.71
C PHE A 156 1.83 -5.77 -6.01
N ILE A 157 1.24 -5.17 -4.99
CA ILE A 157 1.88 -4.07 -4.25
C ILE A 157 3.12 -4.55 -3.50
N VAL A 158 3.10 -5.73 -2.91
CA VAL A 158 4.28 -6.33 -2.25
C VAL A 158 5.35 -6.71 -3.29
N GLU A 159 4.96 -7.21 -4.47
CA GLU A 159 5.89 -7.48 -5.56
C GLU A 159 6.64 -6.22 -5.99
N VAL A 160 5.93 -5.09 -6.13
CA VAL A 160 6.52 -3.81 -6.57
C VAL A 160 7.34 -3.14 -5.47
N PHE A 161 6.85 -3.07 -4.23
CA PHE A 161 7.41 -2.25 -3.15
C PHE A 161 8.11 -3.05 -2.04
N GLY A 162 8.16 -4.38 -2.15
CA GLY A 162 8.77 -5.26 -1.13
C GLY A 162 8.09 -5.08 0.23
N ASP A 163 8.88 -5.02 1.30
CA ASP A 163 8.37 -4.86 2.67
C ASP A 163 7.57 -3.56 2.90
N ARG A 164 7.80 -2.54 2.07
CA ARG A 164 7.07 -1.26 2.12
C ARG A 164 5.67 -1.38 1.52
N GLY A 165 5.43 -2.42 0.72
CA GLY A 165 4.11 -2.79 0.22
C GLY A 165 3.23 -3.52 1.23
N LYS A 166 3.80 -4.10 2.29
CA LYS A 166 3.04 -4.78 3.35
C LYS A 166 2.24 -3.76 4.16
N HIS A 167 0.92 -3.96 4.23
CA HIS A 167 -0.04 -3.00 4.75
C HIS A 167 -1.06 -3.64 5.69
N ALA A 168 -1.67 -2.84 6.57
CA ALA A 168 -2.85 -3.27 7.31
C ALA A 168 -4.05 -3.30 6.37
N ARG A 169 -4.83 -4.39 6.37
CA ARG A 169 -5.91 -4.60 5.39
C ARG A 169 -7.23 -5.02 6.03
N SER A 170 -8.33 -4.56 5.44
CA SER A 170 -9.65 -5.18 5.54
C SER A 170 -10.09 -5.60 4.14
N ALA A 171 -10.64 -6.83 4.01
CA ALA A 171 -11.28 -7.33 2.81
C ALA A 171 -12.71 -7.72 3.16
N VAL A 172 -13.68 -7.05 2.55
CA VAL A 172 -15.11 -7.16 2.92
C VAL A 172 -15.99 -7.38 1.70
N GLY A 173 -17.07 -8.12 1.88
CA GLY A 173 -18.11 -8.30 0.86
C GLY A 173 -19.10 -7.13 0.90
N MET A 174 -19.46 -6.63 -0.26
CA MET A 174 -20.49 -5.61 -0.46
C MET A 174 -21.66 -6.19 -1.21
N VAL A 175 -22.87 -5.79 -0.85
CA VAL A 175 -24.10 -6.22 -1.53
C VAL A 175 -24.11 -5.76 -3.00
N SER A 176 -23.53 -4.58 -3.25
CA SER A 176 -23.31 -4.02 -4.59
C SER A 176 -22.20 -2.99 -4.54
N LEU A 177 -21.55 -2.77 -5.69
CA LEU A 177 -20.61 -1.66 -5.90
C LEU A 177 -21.10 -0.79 -7.05
N PRO A 178 -20.72 0.50 -7.11
CA PRO A 178 -21.10 1.40 -8.19
C PRO A 178 -20.77 0.80 -9.56
N SER A 179 -21.63 1.01 -10.55
CA SER A 179 -21.46 0.49 -11.92
C SER A 179 -21.25 -1.02 -12.00
N ASN A 180 -21.65 -1.77 -10.96
CA ASN A 180 -21.47 -3.23 -10.86
C ASN A 180 -20.00 -3.67 -11.01
N ILE A 181 -19.03 -2.83 -10.61
CA ILE A 181 -17.62 -3.21 -10.64
C ILE A 181 -17.35 -4.38 -9.69
N ALA A 182 -16.39 -5.23 -10.06
CA ALA A 182 -16.07 -6.45 -9.31
C ALA A 182 -15.48 -6.16 -7.93
N VAL A 183 -14.61 -5.16 -7.86
CA VAL A 183 -13.94 -4.71 -6.63
C VAL A 183 -13.81 -3.20 -6.62
N GLU A 184 -13.71 -2.65 -5.41
CA GLU A 184 -13.30 -1.25 -5.17
C GLU A 184 -12.28 -1.23 -4.05
N ILE A 185 -11.21 -0.46 -4.20
CA ILE A 185 -10.11 -0.44 -3.23
C ILE A 185 -9.75 1.00 -2.87
N GLU A 186 -9.64 1.25 -1.57
CA GLU A 186 -9.13 2.50 -1.00
C GLU A 186 -7.78 2.24 -0.34
N VAL A 187 -6.87 3.21 -0.43
CA VAL A 187 -5.57 3.11 0.22
C VAL A 187 -5.15 4.38 0.92
N VAL A 188 -4.34 4.21 1.95
CA VAL A 188 -3.57 5.30 2.59
C VAL A 188 -2.10 4.95 2.46
N VAL A 189 -1.31 5.86 1.88
CA VAL A 189 0.14 5.71 1.74
C VAL A 189 0.88 6.82 2.46
N GLU A 190 2.03 6.49 3.04
CA GLU A 190 2.99 7.47 3.53
C GLU A 190 4.04 7.74 2.44
N VAL A 191 4.28 9.02 2.17
CA VAL A 191 5.17 9.50 1.10
C VAL A 191 6.19 10.45 1.71
N ILE A 192 7.47 10.36 1.31
CA ILE A 192 8.47 11.38 1.65
C ILE A 192 8.23 12.66 0.82
N ARG A 193 8.58 13.78 1.39
CA ARG A 193 8.49 15.11 0.74
C ARG A 193 9.65 15.39 -0.20
#